data_4bcfe29205e084e4911a89a8c89d9585
#
_entry.id   4bcfe29205e084e4911a89a8c89d9585
#
_cell.length_a   1.000
_cell.length_b   1.000
_cell.length_c   1.000
_cell.angle_alpha   90.00
_cell.angle_beta   90.00
_cell.angle_gamma   90.00
#
_symmetry.space_group_name_H-M   'P 1'
#
loop_
_entity.id
_entity.type
_entity.pdbx_description
1 polymer ?
#
loop_
_entity_poly.entity_id
_entity_poly.type
_entity_poly.pdbx_seq_one_letter_code
_entity_poly.pdbx_strand_id
1 'polypeptide(L)'
;MIRTNPGLHRIDVVEGWLAFNFTKNPGMALGMDWLSTPTISVIAILATIGILTYILFTLQKANLAYLACMSLILGGALGNITDRIFMGIVGGYGGVLHGHVVDFIHFNLTIGDWPVFPYIFNVADIAISTSIIILLIFHKKIMPETHSESEQKEDDTRQSESTAERVTIENEGSRQILINESQQAAEAQNQPGKDQE
;
A
#
# COMPACT_ATOMS: atom_id res chain seq x y z
N MET A 1 9.01 20.55 -28.80
CA MET A 1 10.23 20.52 -29.61
C MET A 1 10.49 19.14 -30.20
N ILE A 2 10.68 18.08 -29.41
CA ILE A 2 10.95 16.71 -29.90
C ILE A 2 9.87 16.18 -30.85
N ARG A 3 8.62 16.56 -30.64
CA ARG A 3 7.44 16.07 -31.37
C ARG A 3 7.29 16.67 -32.77
N THR A 4 7.80 17.86 -33.00
CA THR A 4 7.63 18.62 -34.27
C THR A 4 8.84 18.55 -35.18
N ASN A 5 9.95 18.02 -34.71
CA ASN A 5 11.19 17.93 -35.48
C ASN A 5 11.60 16.45 -35.65
N PRO A 6 11.47 15.87 -36.88
CA PRO A 6 11.75 14.45 -37.13
C PRO A 6 13.21 14.02 -36.80
N GLY A 7 14.14 14.98 -36.71
CA GLY A 7 15.54 14.69 -36.36
C GLY A 7 15.83 14.67 -34.84
N LEU A 8 14.86 15.06 -33.99
CA LEU A 8 15.05 15.19 -32.55
C LEU A 8 14.19 14.18 -31.77
N HIS A 9 14.19 12.91 -32.18
CA HIS A 9 13.49 11.85 -31.44
C HIS A 9 14.19 11.46 -30.14
N ARG A 10 15.49 11.72 -30.04
CA ARG A 10 16.33 11.41 -28.89
C ARG A 10 17.21 12.60 -28.52
N ILE A 11 17.28 12.90 -27.22
CA ILE A 11 18.20 13.86 -26.62
C ILE A 11 18.89 13.17 -25.46
N ASP A 12 20.19 12.97 -25.54
CA ASP A 12 20.98 12.45 -24.45
C ASP A 12 21.15 13.53 -23.38
N VAL A 13 20.67 13.23 -22.16
CA VAL A 13 20.79 14.10 -20.97
C VAL A 13 22.11 13.82 -20.25
N VAL A 14 22.42 12.53 -20.09
CA VAL A 14 23.69 12.03 -19.61
C VAL A 14 24.14 10.97 -20.60
N GLU A 15 25.25 11.23 -21.27
CA GLU A 15 25.75 10.36 -22.32
C GLU A 15 25.92 8.91 -21.82
N GLY A 16 25.36 7.97 -22.54
CA GLY A 16 25.37 6.55 -22.22
C GLY A 16 24.42 6.08 -21.11
N TRP A 17 23.77 7.01 -20.38
CA TRP A 17 22.95 6.63 -19.20
C TRP A 17 21.49 7.04 -19.30
N LEU A 18 21.23 8.32 -19.61
CA LEU A 18 19.90 8.89 -19.59
C LEU A 18 19.62 9.70 -20.84
N ALA A 19 18.55 9.36 -21.53
CA ALA A 19 18.09 10.09 -22.70
C ALA A 19 16.61 10.40 -22.63
N PHE A 20 16.20 11.49 -23.24
CA PHE A 20 14.81 11.70 -23.63
C PHE A 20 14.59 11.12 -25.03
N ASN A 21 13.78 10.08 -25.09
CA ASN A 21 13.46 9.37 -26.32
C ASN A 21 11.93 9.29 -26.48
N PHE A 22 11.37 10.11 -27.37
CA PHE A 22 9.94 10.20 -27.56
C PHE A 22 9.37 8.90 -28.14
N THR A 23 8.48 8.25 -27.39
CA THR A 23 7.83 7.00 -27.80
C THR A 23 6.32 7.08 -27.53
N LYS A 24 5.53 6.52 -28.44
CA LYS A 24 4.08 6.38 -28.28
C LYS A 24 3.77 4.98 -27.79
N ASN A 25 3.21 4.85 -26.60
CA ASN A 25 2.82 3.60 -25.99
C ASN A 25 1.32 3.35 -26.16
N PRO A 26 0.89 2.44 -27.05
CA PRO A 26 -0.52 2.12 -27.26
C PRO A 26 -1.17 1.34 -26.09
N GLY A 27 -0.37 0.98 -25.08
CA GLY A 27 -0.80 0.16 -23.95
C GLY A 27 -0.16 -1.21 -23.91
N MET A 28 0.92 -1.41 -24.67
CA MET A 28 1.69 -2.67 -24.73
C MET A 28 2.57 -2.82 -23.48
N ALA A 29 1.97 -2.82 -22.30
CA ALA A 29 2.69 -3.22 -21.09
C ALA A 29 3.03 -4.71 -21.22
N LEU A 30 4.32 -5.04 -21.10
CA LEU A 30 4.82 -6.43 -21.16
C LEU A 30 4.56 -7.16 -22.50
N GLY A 31 4.42 -6.43 -23.62
CA GLY A 31 4.22 -7.05 -24.94
C GLY A 31 2.81 -7.61 -25.18
N MET A 32 1.83 -7.21 -24.38
CA MET A 32 0.42 -7.60 -24.59
C MET A 32 -0.21 -6.73 -25.67
N ASP A 33 -0.16 -7.17 -26.93
CA ASP A 33 -0.71 -6.49 -28.11
C ASP A 33 -2.11 -6.99 -28.53
N TRP A 34 -2.69 -7.91 -27.76
CA TRP A 34 -4.00 -8.51 -28.04
C TRP A 34 -5.19 -7.62 -27.62
N LEU A 35 -4.96 -6.57 -26.84
CA LEU A 35 -6.00 -5.59 -26.47
C LEU A 35 -5.88 -4.32 -27.33
N SER A 36 -7.01 -3.82 -27.81
CA SER A 36 -7.04 -2.54 -28.52
C SER A 36 -6.78 -1.36 -27.57
N THR A 37 -6.18 -0.27 -28.06
CA THR A 37 -5.93 0.94 -27.28
C THR A 37 -7.20 1.49 -26.59
N PRO A 38 -8.39 1.56 -27.22
CA PRO A 38 -9.61 1.97 -26.56
C PRO A 38 -10.01 1.05 -25.39
N THR A 39 -9.84 -0.26 -25.53
CA THR A 39 -10.15 -1.23 -24.47
C THR A 39 -9.26 -0.97 -23.24
N ILE A 40 -7.97 -0.79 -23.47
CA ILE A 40 -7.01 -0.47 -22.39
C ILE A 40 -7.36 0.87 -21.75
N SER A 41 -7.78 1.87 -22.54
CA SER A 41 -8.20 3.18 -22.06
C SER A 41 -9.43 3.09 -21.13
N VAL A 42 -10.42 2.30 -21.50
CA VAL A 42 -11.62 2.07 -20.66
C VAL A 42 -11.25 1.35 -19.36
N ILE A 43 -10.42 0.31 -19.43
CA ILE A 43 -9.94 -0.41 -18.22
C ILE A 43 -9.19 0.55 -17.29
N ALA A 44 -8.30 1.40 -17.82
CA ALA A 44 -7.57 2.38 -17.05
C ALA A 44 -8.50 3.40 -16.35
N ILE A 45 -9.54 3.87 -17.04
CA ILE A 45 -10.54 4.77 -16.46
C ILE A 45 -11.29 4.09 -15.32
N LEU A 46 -11.77 2.87 -15.52
CA LEU A 46 -12.50 2.12 -14.49
C LEU A 46 -11.62 1.85 -13.27
N ALA A 47 -10.36 1.46 -13.48
CA ALA A 47 -9.40 1.28 -12.41
C ALA A 47 -9.16 2.60 -11.63
N THR A 48 -9.03 3.71 -12.33
CA THR A 48 -8.82 5.03 -11.71
C THR A 48 -10.03 5.47 -10.90
N ILE A 49 -11.25 5.23 -11.40
CA ILE A 49 -12.49 5.46 -10.63
C ILE A 49 -12.51 4.59 -9.37
N GLY A 50 -12.10 3.32 -9.47
CA GLY A 50 -11.98 2.42 -8.33
C GLY A 50 -10.98 2.94 -7.28
N ILE A 51 -9.81 3.40 -7.71
CA ILE A 51 -8.80 4.01 -6.82
C ILE A 51 -9.35 5.26 -6.14
N LEU A 52 -9.98 6.17 -6.88
CA LEU A 52 -10.59 7.38 -6.33
C LEU A 52 -11.66 7.03 -5.28
N THR A 53 -12.55 6.11 -5.61
CA THR A 53 -13.59 5.65 -4.71
C THR A 53 -12.98 5.07 -3.43
N TYR A 54 -11.96 4.23 -3.55
CA TYR A 54 -11.26 3.65 -2.41
C TYR A 54 -10.59 4.72 -1.53
N ILE A 55 -9.95 5.73 -2.13
CA ILE A 55 -9.37 6.86 -1.40
C ILE A 55 -10.46 7.58 -0.59
N LEU A 56 -11.62 7.87 -1.19
CA LEU A 56 -12.72 8.56 -0.52
C LEU A 56 -13.25 7.77 0.69
N PHE A 57 -13.35 6.44 0.59
CA PHE A 57 -13.78 5.59 1.71
C PHE A 57 -12.74 5.51 2.83
N THR A 58 -11.47 5.58 2.51
CA THR A 58 -10.39 5.46 3.50
C THR A 58 -9.91 6.80 4.06
N LEU A 59 -10.34 7.91 3.48
CA LEU A 59 -9.84 9.26 3.74
C LEU A 59 -9.81 9.63 5.24
N GLN A 60 -10.83 9.24 6.00
CA GLN A 60 -10.95 9.59 7.41
C GLN A 60 -10.07 8.73 8.33
N LYS A 61 -9.66 7.55 7.88
CA LYS A 61 -8.87 6.58 8.66
C LYS A 61 -7.40 6.52 8.24
N ALA A 62 -7.09 7.12 7.09
CA ALA A 62 -5.77 7.04 6.49
C ALA A 62 -4.83 8.10 7.05
N ASN A 63 -3.57 7.73 7.25
CA ASN A 63 -2.54 8.69 7.61
C ASN A 63 -2.06 9.49 6.38
N LEU A 64 -1.35 10.59 6.62
CA LEU A 64 -0.90 11.50 5.57
C LEU A 64 0.04 10.81 4.56
N ALA A 65 0.90 9.89 5.01
CA ALA A 65 1.84 9.19 4.13
C ALA A 65 1.11 8.26 3.15
N TYR A 66 0.08 7.55 3.64
CA TYR A 66 -0.79 6.74 2.79
C TYR A 66 -1.52 7.59 1.75
N LEU A 67 -2.14 8.70 2.19
CA LEU A 67 -2.84 9.61 1.29
C LEU A 67 -1.92 10.23 0.24
N ALA A 68 -0.68 10.58 0.61
CA ALA A 68 0.31 11.08 -0.33
C ALA A 68 0.65 10.03 -1.41
N CYS A 69 0.90 8.78 -1.03
CA CYS A 69 1.15 7.69 -1.98
C CYS A 69 -0.05 7.45 -2.90
N MET A 70 -1.25 7.38 -2.33
CA MET A 70 -2.47 7.17 -3.10
C MET A 70 -2.77 8.33 -4.05
N SER A 71 -2.49 9.57 -3.64
CA SER A 71 -2.63 10.77 -4.48
C SER A 71 -1.63 10.77 -5.64
N LEU A 72 -0.41 10.30 -5.43
CA LEU A 72 0.58 10.15 -6.50
C LEU A 72 0.17 9.06 -7.50
N ILE A 73 -0.37 7.94 -7.02
CA ILE A 73 -0.92 6.89 -7.89
C ILE A 73 -2.08 7.46 -8.72
N LEU A 74 -3.02 8.14 -8.07
CA LEU A 74 -4.17 8.74 -8.75
C LEU A 74 -3.74 9.80 -9.77
N GLY A 75 -2.81 10.68 -9.40
CA GLY A 75 -2.27 11.72 -10.29
C GLY A 75 -1.56 11.13 -11.50
N GLY A 76 -0.74 10.10 -11.32
CA GLY A 76 -0.09 9.38 -12.41
C GLY A 76 -1.10 8.68 -13.33
N ALA A 77 -2.10 8.00 -12.76
CA ALA A 77 -3.16 7.37 -13.53
C ALA A 77 -3.95 8.39 -14.38
N LEU A 78 -4.30 9.54 -13.79
CA LEU A 78 -4.97 10.63 -14.49
C LEU A 78 -4.10 11.21 -15.61
N GLY A 79 -2.79 11.34 -15.41
CA GLY A 79 -1.85 11.76 -16.45
C GLY A 79 -1.88 10.81 -17.66
N ASN A 80 -1.72 9.51 -17.43
CA ASN A 80 -1.77 8.50 -18.48
C ASN A 80 -3.15 8.43 -19.17
N ILE A 81 -4.25 8.63 -18.44
CA ILE A 81 -5.61 8.70 -19.02
C ILE A 81 -5.76 9.93 -19.89
N THR A 82 -5.23 11.08 -19.48
CA THR A 82 -5.28 12.32 -20.27
C THR A 82 -4.65 12.10 -21.65
N ASP A 83 -3.50 11.44 -21.71
CA ASP A 83 -2.88 11.09 -22.99
C ASP A 83 -3.79 10.19 -23.84
N ARG A 84 -4.40 9.15 -23.23
CA ARG A 84 -5.30 8.24 -23.92
C ARG A 84 -6.54 8.92 -24.48
N ILE A 85 -7.08 9.90 -23.78
CA ILE A 85 -8.26 10.66 -24.24
C ILE A 85 -7.87 11.58 -25.39
N PHE A 86 -6.77 12.33 -25.27
CA PHE A 86 -6.52 13.48 -26.16
C PHE A 86 -5.48 13.22 -27.25
N MET A 87 -4.48 12.36 -27.02
CA MET A 87 -3.36 12.22 -27.96
C MET A 87 -3.76 11.62 -29.31
N GLY A 88 -4.85 10.85 -29.39
CA GLY A 88 -5.40 10.37 -30.68
C GLY A 88 -5.84 11.55 -31.54
N ILE A 89 -6.60 12.47 -30.96
CA ILE A 89 -7.12 13.68 -31.63
C ILE A 89 -5.97 14.65 -31.95
N VAL A 90 -5.19 15.01 -30.96
CA VAL A 90 -4.07 15.98 -31.12
C VAL A 90 -3.01 15.46 -32.09
N GLY A 91 -2.81 14.13 -32.14
CA GLY A 91 -1.88 13.48 -33.05
C GLY A 91 -2.43 13.23 -34.45
N GLY A 92 -3.75 13.40 -34.66
CA GLY A 92 -4.40 13.20 -35.96
C GLY A 92 -4.44 11.74 -36.42
N TYR A 93 -4.31 10.76 -35.48
CA TYR A 93 -4.29 9.34 -35.84
C TYR A 93 -5.44 8.52 -35.25
N GLY A 94 -6.35 9.15 -34.47
CA GLY A 94 -7.49 8.48 -33.87
C GLY A 94 -8.45 9.43 -33.18
N GLY A 95 -9.56 8.89 -32.70
CA GLY A 95 -10.56 9.62 -31.90
C GLY A 95 -10.24 9.63 -30.40
N VAL A 96 -11.26 9.97 -29.61
CA VAL A 96 -11.21 9.88 -28.14
C VAL A 96 -10.89 8.45 -27.74
N LEU A 97 -10.09 8.23 -26.69
CA LEU A 97 -9.62 6.95 -26.17
C LEU A 97 -8.69 6.15 -27.10
N HIS A 98 -8.35 6.67 -28.26
CA HIS A 98 -7.36 6.07 -29.18
C HIS A 98 -5.95 6.67 -28.98
N GLY A 99 -5.79 7.55 -28.00
CA GLY A 99 -4.51 8.17 -27.69
C GLY A 99 -3.52 7.15 -27.12
N HIS A 100 -2.27 7.26 -27.57
CA HIS A 100 -1.15 6.55 -26.99
C HIS A 100 -0.53 7.38 -25.88
N VAL A 101 -0.16 6.75 -24.78
CA VAL A 101 0.60 7.42 -23.71
C VAL A 101 1.96 7.84 -24.28
N VAL A 102 2.41 9.02 -23.89
CA VAL A 102 3.70 9.56 -24.31
C VAL A 102 4.77 9.21 -23.28
N ASP A 103 5.62 8.27 -23.66
CA ASP A 103 6.77 7.87 -22.87
C ASP A 103 8.02 8.55 -23.43
N PHE A 104 8.90 9.03 -22.54
CA PHE A 104 10.05 9.81 -23.00
C PHE A 104 11.31 9.66 -22.15
N ILE A 105 11.26 9.02 -20.98
CA ILE A 105 12.42 8.79 -20.12
C ILE A 105 13.02 7.43 -20.45
N HIS A 106 14.25 7.40 -20.93
CA HIS A 106 14.95 6.19 -21.31
C HIS A 106 16.25 6.06 -20.51
N PHE A 107 16.32 5.08 -19.62
CA PHE A 107 17.56 4.67 -19.00
C PHE A 107 18.30 3.69 -19.91
N ASN A 108 19.44 4.11 -20.42
CA ASN A 108 20.25 3.31 -21.32
C ASN A 108 21.39 2.59 -20.57
N LEU A 109 21.07 2.02 -19.41
CA LEU A 109 22.05 1.31 -18.61
C LEU A 109 22.26 -0.10 -19.16
N THR A 110 23.47 -0.40 -19.59
CA THR A 110 23.89 -1.74 -20.03
C THR A 110 24.98 -2.30 -19.12
N ILE A 111 24.91 -3.59 -18.83
CA ILE A 111 25.97 -4.34 -18.15
C ILE A 111 26.52 -5.36 -19.16
N GLY A 112 27.71 -5.09 -19.70
CA GLY A 112 28.21 -5.79 -20.88
C GLY A 112 27.29 -5.51 -22.08
N ASP A 113 26.82 -6.56 -22.75
CA ASP A 113 25.88 -6.45 -23.89
C ASP A 113 24.40 -6.51 -23.49
N TRP A 114 24.10 -6.62 -22.19
CA TRP A 114 22.72 -6.76 -21.69
C TRP A 114 22.16 -5.41 -21.24
N PRO A 115 21.05 -4.94 -21.84
CA PRO A 115 20.35 -3.76 -21.33
C PRO A 115 19.67 -4.10 -19.98
N VAL A 116 20.02 -3.35 -18.93
CA VAL A 116 19.47 -3.57 -17.58
C VAL A 116 18.00 -3.16 -17.49
N PHE A 117 17.65 -2.09 -18.22
CA PHE A 117 16.28 -1.57 -18.23
C PHE A 117 15.93 -1.04 -19.63
N PRO A 118 15.44 -1.93 -20.53
CA PRO A 118 15.18 -1.57 -21.93
C PRO A 118 13.86 -0.83 -22.15
N TYR A 119 13.23 -0.30 -21.09
CA TYR A 119 11.92 0.32 -21.17
C TYR A 119 12.03 1.85 -21.19
N ILE A 120 11.13 2.47 -21.95
CA ILE A 120 10.91 3.90 -21.96
C ILE A 120 9.63 4.15 -21.18
N PHE A 121 9.63 5.13 -20.28
CA PHE A 121 8.51 5.44 -19.39
C PHE A 121 8.37 6.95 -19.22
N ASN A 122 7.39 7.38 -18.44
CA ASN A 122 7.11 8.78 -18.18
C ASN A 122 7.07 9.09 -16.66
N VAL A 123 6.83 10.34 -16.32
CA VAL A 123 6.77 10.78 -14.90
C VAL A 123 5.60 10.17 -14.15
N ALA A 124 4.48 9.88 -14.83
CA ALA A 124 3.33 9.22 -14.20
C ALA A 124 3.70 7.79 -13.75
N ASP A 125 4.46 7.07 -14.56
CA ASP A 125 4.91 5.71 -14.23
C ASP A 125 5.86 5.71 -13.04
N ILE A 126 6.74 6.72 -12.93
CA ILE A 126 7.61 6.91 -11.75
C ILE A 126 6.76 7.15 -10.51
N ALA A 127 5.78 8.04 -10.59
CA ALA A 127 4.91 8.37 -9.45
C ALA A 127 4.14 7.15 -8.97
N ILE A 128 3.54 6.39 -9.89
CA ILE A 128 2.79 5.16 -9.59
C ILE A 128 3.72 4.11 -8.99
N SER A 129 4.82 3.78 -9.67
CA SER A 129 5.73 2.71 -9.25
C SER A 129 6.37 3.00 -7.90
N THR A 130 6.88 4.22 -7.70
CA THR A 130 7.50 4.63 -6.44
C THR A 130 6.49 4.56 -5.29
N SER A 131 5.26 5.03 -5.51
CA SER A 131 4.21 4.98 -4.49
C SER A 131 3.82 3.55 -4.13
N ILE A 132 3.69 2.66 -5.12
CA ILE A 132 3.41 1.24 -4.89
C ILE A 132 4.54 0.60 -4.08
N ILE A 133 5.80 0.86 -4.43
CA ILE A 133 6.97 0.32 -3.70
C ILE A 133 6.96 0.81 -2.25
N ILE A 134 6.71 2.09 -2.00
CA ILE A 134 6.62 2.66 -0.64
C ILE A 134 5.48 1.98 0.14
N LEU A 135 4.30 1.82 -0.45
CA LEU A 135 3.17 1.16 0.18
C LEU A 135 3.47 -0.31 0.52
N LEU A 136 4.16 -1.03 -0.36
CA LEU A 136 4.54 -2.44 -0.14
C LEU A 136 5.58 -2.59 0.99
N ILE A 137 6.61 -1.75 1.00
CA ILE A 137 7.68 -1.81 2.01
C ILE A 137 7.16 -1.39 3.39
N PHE A 138 6.36 -0.35 3.44
CA PHE A 138 5.89 0.27 4.68
C PHE A 138 4.41 -0.03 4.99
N HIS A 139 3.82 -1.09 4.39
CA HIS A 139 2.38 -1.37 4.50
C HIS A 139 1.89 -1.41 5.94
N LYS A 140 2.60 -2.09 6.86
CA LYS A 140 2.24 -2.19 8.29
C LYS A 140 2.21 -0.85 9.02
N LYS A 141 2.95 0.16 8.54
CA LYS A 141 3.06 1.48 9.17
C LYS A 141 2.15 2.51 8.54
N ILE A 142 1.85 2.34 7.26
CA ILE A 142 1.22 3.37 6.42
C ILE A 142 -0.24 3.02 6.11
N MET A 143 -0.58 1.73 5.96
CA MET A 143 -1.97 1.34 5.64
C MET A 143 -2.92 1.61 6.80
N PRO A 144 -4.15 2.08 6.52
CA PRO A 144 -5.18 2.18 7.54
C PRO A 144 -5.49 0.79 8.11
N GLU A 145 -5.72 0.71 9.42
CA GLU A 145 -6.15 -0.55 10.05
C GLU A 145 -7.51 -0.99 9.46
N THR A 146 -7.58 -2.22 9.01
CA THR A 146 -8.84 -2.82 8.55
C THR A 146 -9.71 -3.19 9.75
N HIS A 147 -11.04 -3.15 9.59
CA HIS A 147 -11.99 -3.48 10.67
C HIS A 147 -11.71 -4.83 11.35
N SER A 148 -11.22 -5.81 10.61
CA SER A 148 -10.86 -7.14 11.14
C SER A 148 -9.64 -7.12 12.07
N GLU A 149 -8.67 -6.24 11.85
CA GLU A 149 -7.49 -6.12 12.73
C GLU A 149 -7.81 -5.34 14.00
N SER A 150 -8.72 -4.35 13.94
CA SER A 150 -9.19 -3.63 15.12
C SER A 150 -10.07 -4.51 16.02
N GLU A 151 -10.93 -5.35 15.45
CA GLU A 151 -11.75 -6.30 16.20
C GLU A 151 -10.90 -7.39 16.86
N GLN A 152 -9.87 -7.93 16.17
CA GLN A 152 -8.95 -8.88 16.77
C GLN A 152 -8.13 -8.29 17.90
N LYS A 153 -7.64 -7.05 17.77
CA LYS A 153 -6.92 -6.39 18.85
C LYS A 153 -7.81 -6.11 20.08
N GLU A 154 -9.06 -5.73 19.87
CA GLU A 154 -10.01 -5.56 20.98
C GLU A 154 -10.33 -6.89 21.67
N ASP A 155 -10.48 -7.97 20.92
CA ASP A 155 -10.75 -9.29 21.46
C ASP A 155 -9.55 -9.86 22.23
N ASP A 156 -8.33 -9.72 21.69
CA ASP A 156 -7.09 -10.09 22.37
C ASP A 156 -6.87 -9.28 23.65
N THR A 157 -7.21 -7.98 23.64
CA THR A 157 -7.11 -7.13 24.82
C THR A 157 -8.12 -7.56 25.88
N ARG A 158 -9.37 -7.81 25.53
CA ARG A 158 -10.41 -8.30 26.45
C ARG A 158 -10.09 -9.68 27.02
N GLN A 159 -9.52 -10.58 26.22
CA GLN A 159 -9.08 -11.88 26.71
C GLN A 159 -7.91 -11.78 27.69
N SER A 160 -6.95 -10.90 27.44
CA SER A 160 -5.82 -10.67 28.34
C SER A 160 -6.26 -10.04 29.68
N GLU A 161 -7.17 -9.07 29.67
CA GLU A 161 -7.76 -8.48 30.86
C GLU A 161 -8.57 -9.49 31.68
N SER A 162 -9.42 -10.28 31.02
CA SER A 162 -10.21 -11.35 31.67
C SER A 162 -9.32 -12.41 32.31
N THR A 163 -8.21 -12.75 31.66
CA THR A 163 -7.23 -13.71 32.20
C THR A 163 -6.49 -13.16 33.40
N ALA A 164 -6.09 -11.89 33.36
CA ALA A 164 -5.42 -11.22 34.48
C ALA A 164 -6.35 -11.11 35.69
N GLU A 165 -7.63 -10.78 35.48
CA GLU A 165 -8.63 -10.69 36.56
C GLU A 165 -8.89 -12.07 37.21
N ARG A 166 -8.98 -13.14 36.43
CA ARG A 166 -9.11 -14.51 36.95
C ARG A 166 -7.91 -14.92 37.79
N VAL A 167 -6.70 -14.67 37.34
CA VAL A 167 -5.47 -14.96 38.10
C VAL A 167 -5.42 -14.20 39.41
N THR A 168 -5.89 -12.96 39.43
CA THR A 168 -5.95 -12.13 40.66
C THR A 168 -6.94 -12.72 41.64
N ILE A 169 -8.15 -13.08 41.22
CA ILE A 169 -9.19 -13.67 42.07
C ILE A 169 -8.72 -15.04 42.64
N GLU A 170 -8.07 -15.86 41.84
CA GLU A 170 -7.54 -17.16 42.28
C GLU A 170 -6.41 -17.02 43.31
N ASN A 171 -5.53 -16.04 43.12
CA ASN A 171 -4.48 -15.71 44.08
C ASN A 171 -5.04 -15.15 45.42
N GLU A 172 -6.05 -14.30 45.37
CA GLU A 172 -6.72 -13.79 46.57
C GLU A 172 -7.48 -14.90 47.31
N GLY A 173 -8.18 -15.77 46.56
CA GLY A 173 -8.85 -16.95 47.15
C GLY A 173 -7.87 -17.90 47.85
N SER A 174 -6.73 -18.18 47.24
CA SER A 174 -5.68 -19.04 47.79
C SER A 174 -5.04 -18.40 49.04
N ARG A 175 -4.82 -17.07 49.07
CA ARG A 175 -4.34 -16.35 50.22
C ARG A 175 -5.32 -16.41 51.37
N GLN A 176 -6.63 -16.25 51.11
CA GLN A 176 -7.66 -16.29 52.16
C GLN A 176 -7.77 -17.68 52.78
N ILE A 177 -7.62 -18.76 52.01
CA ILE A 177 -7.59 -20.13 52.52
C ILE A 177 -6.41 -20.31 53.48
N LEU A 178 -5.20 -19.92 53.09
CA LEU A 178 -4.00 -20.00 53.94
C LEU A 178 -4.11 -19.19 55.24
N ILE A 179 -4.74 -18.03 55.20
CA ILE A 179 -4.98 -17.21 56.42
C ILE A 179 -5.96 -17.93 57.36
N ASN A 180 -7.06 -18.49 56.82
CA ASN A 180 -8.04 -19.23 57.63
C ASN A 180 -7.45 -20.51 58.26
N GLU A 181 -6.64 -21.27 57.52
CA GLU A 181 -5.95 -22.43 58.03
C GLU A 181 -4.95 -22.08 59.16
N SER A 182 -4.19 -21.00 59.00
CA SER A 182 -3.26 -20.53 60.02
C SER A 182 -3.97 -20.01 61.29
N GLN A 183 -5.14 -19.38 61.16
CA GLN A 183 -5.96 -18.97 62.32
C GLN A 183 -6.56 -20.20 63.05
N GLN A 184 -7.08 -21.19 62.34
CA GLN A 184 -7.58 -22.41 62.97
C GLN A 184 -6.49 -23.21 63.70
N ALA A 185 -5.29 -23.25 63.12
CA ALA A 185 -4.16 -23.90 63.78
C ALA A 185 -3.73 -23.20 65.06
N ALA A 186 -3.77 -21.86 65.10
CA ALA A 186 -3.48 -21.05 66.28
C ALA A 186 -4.53 -21.20 67.41
N GLU A 187 -5.82 -21.28 67.00
CA GLU A 187 -6.91 -21.53 67.96
C GLU A 187 -6.87 -22.92 68.57
N ALA A 188 -6.49 -23.92 67.80
CA ALA A 188 -6.33 -25.30 68.29
C ALA A 188 -5.20 -25.47 69.31
N GLN A 189 -4.13 -24.65 69.21
CA GLN A 189 -3.02 -24.65 70.16
C GLN A 189 -3.34 -23.92 71.45
N ASN A 190 -4.37 -23.05 71.49
CA ASN A 190 -4.70 -22.23 72.65
C ASN A 190 -5.90 -22.74 73.45
N GLN A 191 -6.35 -24.00 73.24
CA GLN A 191 -7.33 -24.63 74.15
C GLN A 191 -6.63 -25.14 75.40
N PRO A 192 -6.95 -24.57 76.58
CA PRO A 192 -6.42 -25.07 77.85
C PRO A 192 -6.94 -26.49 78.09
N GLY A 193 -6.03 -27.43 78.28
CA GLY A 193 -6.35 -28.78 78.64
C GLY A 193 -7.35 -28.85 79.77
N LYS A 194 -8.50 -29.40 79.54
CA LYS A 194 -9.38 -29.89 80.60
C LYS A 194 -8.81 -31.20 81.08
N ASP A 195 -7.88 -31.06 82.02
CA ASP A 195 -7.46 -32.21 82.79
C ASP A 195 -8.54 -32.55 83.82
N GLN A 196 -8.98 -33.74 83.79
CA GLN A 196 -9.25 -34.76 84.82
C GLN A 196 -9.76 -34.29 86.15
N GLU A 197 -10.95 -34.60 86.45
CA GLU A 197 -11.33 -35.34 87.65
C GLU A 197 -12.40 -36.39 87.34
#